data_4935daebe75217d75ee85f0ddd249f2e
#
_entry.id   4935daebe75217d75ee85f0ddd249f2e
#
_cell.length_a   1.000
_cell.length_b   1.000
_cell.length_c   1.000
_cell.angle_alpha   90.00
_cell.angle_beta   90.00
_cell.angle_gamma   90.00
#
_symmetry.space_group_name_H-M   'P 1'
#
loop_
_entity.id
_entity.type
_entity.pdbx_description
1 polymer ?
#
loop_
_entity_poly.entity_id
_entity_poly.type
_entity_poly.pdbx_seq_one_letter_code
_entity_poly.pdbx_strand_id
1 'polypeptide(L)'
;MSKNLSLREARSDVPTTMRAAVYRGVNDVRVETIPVPEIGAGEVLVKIDTCGICGTDLKKIHTGSHAAPRVFGHEMSGTIAKMGEGVSGFALGDRVMAYHHIPCGDCYYCRKHTFAQCEMYKKVGCTAGFAASGGGFAEYIRVMDWIVRRGLVKIPDGIPFEQAAFLEPVNTCYKAIQLLNLQRDETVLVIGQGSIGILLA
;
A
#
# COMPACT_ATOMS: atom_id res chain seq x y z
N MET A 1 -41.67 -9.75 -23.50
CA MET A 1 -41.63 -9.82 -22.02
C MET A 1 -40.19 -9.68 -21.59
N SER A 2 -39.76 -8.47 -21.36
CA SER A 2 -38.39 -8.14 -20.94
C SER A 2 -38.28 -8.32 -19.41
N LYS A 3 -37.44 -9.24 -18.97
CA LYS A 3 -37.15 -9.40 -17.54
C LYS A 3 -36.12 -8.35 -17.12
N ASN A 4 -36.61 -7.31 -16.44
CA ASN A 4 -35.75 -6.41 -15.68
C ASN A 4 -34.96 -7.21 -14.63
N LEU A 5 -33.66 -7.43 -14.90
CA LEU A 5 -32.73 -7.83 -13.86
C LEU A 5 -32.46 -6.57 -13.03
N SER A 6 -33.10 -6.46 -11.86
CA SER A 6 -32.73 -5.48 -10.87
C SER A 6 -31.27 -5.67 -10.49
N LEU A 7 -30.46 -4.63 -10.69
CA LEU A 7 -29.14 -4.50 -10.10
C LEU A 7 -29.30 -4.63 -8.57
N ARG A 8 -29.08 -5.81 -8.05
CA ARG A 8 -28.87 -5.99 -6.61
C ARG A 8 -27.62 -5.20 -6.29
N GLU A 9 -27.81 -4.09 -5.59
CA GLU A 9 -26.74 -3.42 -4.86
C GLU A 9 -26.06 -4.48 -4.01
N ALA A 10 -24.85 -4.86 -4.37
CA ALA A 10 -23.99 -5.67 -3.54
C ALA A 10 -23.63 -4.79 -2.33
N ARG A 11 -24.43 -4.84 -1.27
CA ARG A 11 -24.03 -4.33 0.04
C ARG A 11 -22.78 -5.09 0.41
N SER A 12 -21.63 -4.44 0.32
CA SER A 12 -20.42 -4.95 0.92
C SER A 12 -20.65 -4.99 2.42
N ASP A 13 -20.68 -6.18 3.01
CA ASP A 13 -20.71 -6.39 4.47
C ASP A 13 -19.39 -5.94 5.10
N VAL A 14 -19.03 -4.68 4.92
CA VAL A 14 -17.88 -4.08 5.58
C VAL A 14 -18.26 -3.86 7.04
N PRO A 15 -17.54 -4.45 7.99
CA PRO A 15 -17.81 -4.25 9.40
C PRO A 15 -17.51 -2.80 9.81
N THR A 16 -18.09 -2.38 10.93
CA THR A 16 -17.84 -1.05 11.51
C THR A 16 -16.48 -0.95 12.20
N THR A 17 -15.94 -2.10 12.64
CA THR A 17 -14.66 -2.20 13.33
C THR A 17 -13.81 -3.33 12.73
N MET A 18 -12.50 -3.25 12.91
CA MET A 18 -11.52 -4.21 12.42
C MET A 18 -10.39 -4.41 13.42
N ARG A 19 -9.64 -5.50 13.28
CA ARG A 19 -8.39 -5.69 14.01
C ARG A 19 -7.24 -5.03 13.27
N ALA A 20 -6.32 -4.43 14.03
CA ALA A 20 -5.10 -3.86 13.50
C ALA A 20 -3.95 -3.97 14.51
N ALA A 21 -2.72 -4.09 14.00
CA ALA A 21 -1.52 -3.98 14.81
C ALA A 21 -1.15 -2.50 14.96
N VAL A 22 -1.57 -1.90 16.08
CA VAL A 22 -1.42 -0.47 16.36
C VAL A 22 -0.11 -0.22 17.09
N TYR A 23 0.74 0.58 16.48
CA TYR A 23 1.95 1.11 17.11
C TYR A 23 1.58 2.19 18.14
N ARG A 24 1.98 2.00 19.39
CA ARG A 24 1.70 2.90 20.52
C ARG A 24 2.93 3.63 21.03
N GLY A 25 4.11 3.20 20.62
CA GLY A 25 5.39 3.78 21.03
C GLY A 25 6.56 2.85 20.71
N VAL A 26 7.75 3.21 21.17
CA VAL A 26 8.96 2.42 20.96
C VAL A 26 8.77 0.99 21.50
N ASN A 27 8.95 -0.01 20.63
CA ASN A 27 8.75 -1.42 20.94
C ASN A 27 7.36 -1.80 21.47
N ASP A 28 6.36 -0.94 21.26
CA ASP A 28 4.99 -1.17 21.71
C ASP A 28 4.06 -1.22 20.49
N VAL A 29 3.72 -2.43 20.06
CA VAL A 29 2.73 -2.72 19.01
C VAL A 29 1.69 -3.67 19.60
N ARG A 30 0.43 -3.30 19.51
CA ARG A 30 -0.69 -4.05 20.09
C ARG A 30 -1.73 -4.38 19.04
N VAL A 31 -2.28 -5.59 19.10
CA VAL A 31 -3.47 -5.94 18.31
C VAL A 31 -4.69 -5.33 19.00
N GLU A 32 -5.33 -4.40 18.30
CA GLU A 32 -6.47 -3.66 18.82
C GLU A 32 -7.65 -3.72 17.84
N THR A 33 -8.86 -3.56 18.38
CA THR A 33 -10.05 -3.33 17.58
C THR A 33 -10.22 -1.83 17.39
N ILE A 34 -10.20 -1.38 16.14
CA ILE A 34 -10.31 0.02 15.75
C ILE A 34 -11.45 0.19 14.73
N PRO A 35 -12.00 1.40 14.53
CA PRO A 35 -12.96 1.65 13.47
C PRO A 35 -12.38 1.36 12.09
N VAL A 36 -13.19 0.79 11.18
CA VAL A 36 -12.85 0.74 9.76
C VAL A 36 -12.87 2.16 9.22
N PRO A 37 -11.83 2.62 8.48
CA PRO A 37 -11.78 3.99 8.00
C PRO A 37 -12.88 4.27 6.97
N GLU A 38 -13.52 5.41 7.08
CA GLU A 38 -14.43 5.91 6.06
C GLU A 38 -13.67 6.37 4.82
N ILE A 39 -14.31 6.25 3.66
CA ILE A 39 -13.75 6.69 2.37
C ILE A 39 -14.59 7.85 1.81
N GLY A 40 -13.91 8.78 1.13
CA GLY A 40 -14.50 9.87 0.38
C GLY A 40 -14.62 9.62 -1.12
N ALA A 41 -14.98 10.64 -1.87
CA ALA A 41 -14.99 10.61 -3.33
C ALA A 41 -13.59 10.30 -3.89
N GLY A 42 -13.51 9.50 -4.92
CA GLY A 42 -12.26 9.08 -5.57
C GLY A 42 -11.44 8.04 -4.79
N GLU A 43 -11.86 7.64 -3.61
CA GLU A 43 -11.13 6.74 -2.73
C GLU A 43 -11.69 5.31 -2.75
N VAL A 44 -10.90 4.34 -2.34
CA VAL A 44 -11.37 2.96 -2.15
C VAL A 44 -11.01 2.45 -0.76
N LEU A 45 -11.83 1.53 -0.26
CA LEU A 45 -11.52 0.68 0.89
C LEU A 45 -11.05 -0.67 0.36
N VAL A 46 -9.86 -1.08 0.76
CA VAL A 46 -9.30 -2.39 0.40
C VAL A 46 -9.31 -3.28 1.64
N LYS A 47 -9.93 -4.45 1.52
CA LYS A 47 -9.77 -5.54 2.48
C LYS A 47 -8.42 -6.18 2.23
N ILE A 48 -7.53 -6.12 3.19
CA ILE A 48 -6.18 -6.70 3.08
C ILE A 48 -6.28 -8.22 3.17
N ASP A 49 -5.62 -8.88 2.25
CA ASP A 49 -5.38 -10.32 2.26
C ASP A 49 -3.98 -10.60 2.82
N THR A 50 -2.97 -9.98 2.24
CA THR A 50 -1.57 -10.20 2.59
C THR A 50 -0.83 -8.87 2.75
N CYS A 51 0.00 -8.77 3.78
CA CYS A 51 0.95 -7.67 3.97
C CYS A 51 2.30 -8.22 4.44
N GLY A 52 3.36 -7.93 3.70
CA GLY A 52 4.74 -8.24 4.08
C GLY A 52 5.22 -7.38 5.25
N ILE A 53 6.22 -7.90 5.97
CA ILE A 53 6.90 -7.19 7.06
C ILE A 53 8.26 -6.71 6.55
N CYS A 54 8.42 -5.41 6.38
CA CYS A 54 9.65 -4.78 5.94
C CYS A 54 10.57 -4.47 7.14
N GLY A 55 11.88 -4.56 6.94
CA GLY A 55 12.86 -4.08 7.91
C GLY A 55 12.68 -2.59 8.28
N THR A 56 12.08 -1.80 7.39
CA THR A 56 11.71 -0.41 7.63
C THR A 56 10.62 -0.29 8.71
N ASP A 57 9.66 -1.21 8.76
CA ASP A 57 8.63 -1.21 9.81
C ASP A 57 9.25 -1.50 11.17
N LEU A 58 10.13 -2.52 11.24
CA LEU A 58 10.88 -2.84 12.45
C LEU A 58 11.74 -1.65 12.92
N LYS A 59 12.46 -1.00 11.99
CA LYS A 59 13.24 0.19 12.30
C LYS A 59 12.37 1.30 12.90
N LYS A 60 11.21 1.60 12.31
CA LYS A 60 10.28 2.62 12.84
C LYS A 60 9.80 2.29 14.25
N ILE A 61 9.48 1.01 14.51
CA ILE A 61 9.01 0.51 15.80
C ILE A 61 10.12 0.64 16.87
N HIS A 62 11.34 0.24 16.53
CA HIS A 62 12.45 0.24 17.48
C HIS A 62 13.00 1.63 17.76
N THR A 63 13.03 2.53 16.77
CA THR A 63 13.64 3.87 16.93
C THR A 63 12.66 4.94 17.37
N GLY A 64 11.35 4.69 17.34
CA GLY A 64 10.34 5.71 17.67
C GLY A 64 10.31 6.89 16.70
N SER A 65 10.75 6.68 15.46
CA SER A 65 10.87 7.76 14.46
C SER A 65 9.53 8.32 13.97
N HIS A 66 8.43 7.77 14.43
CA HIS A 66 7.08 8.18 14.07
C HIS A 66 6.22 8.39 15.32
N ALA A 67 5.39 9.43 15.29
CA ALA A 67 4.42 9.67 16.36
C ALA A 67 3.36 8.56 16.40
N ALA A 68 3.03 8.09 17.58
CA ALA A 68 1.91 7.19 17.85
C ALA A 68 0.58 7.99 17.98
N PRO A 69 -0.59 7.37 17.74
CA PRO A 69 -0.77 6.01 17.25
C PRO A 69 -0.61 5.90 15.73
N ARG A 70 -0.19 4.72 15.23
CA ARG A 70 -0.11 4.40 13.79
C ARG A 70 -0.33 2.91 13.52
N VAL A 71 -0.69 2.61 12.29
CA VAL A 71 -0.60 1.25 11.72
C VAL A 71 0.40 1.30 10.58
N PHE A 72 1.42 0.45 10.64
CA PHE A 72 2.42 0.30 9.59
C PHE A 72 2.00 -0.79 8.58
N GLY A 73 2.96 -1.28 7.79
CA GLY A 73 2.74 -2.25 6.73
C GLY A 73 2.50 -1.55 5.38
N HIS A 74 3.35 -1.83 4.40
CA HIS A 74 3.34 -1.13 3.11
C HIS A 74 3.59 -2.06 1.91
N GLU A 75 3.83 -3.33 2.14
CA GLU A 75 3.95 -4.40 1.16
C GLU A 75 2.63 -5.18 1.13
N MET A 76 1.58 -4.63 0.51
CA MET A 76 0.22 -5.08 0.74
C MET A 76 -0.56 -5.35 -0.55
N SER A 77 -1.39 -6.36 -0.47
CA SER A 77 -2.34 -6.75 -1.49
C SER A 77 -3.68 -7.12 -0.86
N GLY A 78 -4.76 -7.02 -1.63
CA GLY A 78 -6.10 -7.30 -1.12
C GLY A 78 -7.18 -7.13 -2.18
N THR A 79 -8.41 -6.94 -1.71
CA THR A 79 -9.60 -6.85 -2.56
C THR A 79 -10.37 -5.57 -2.28
N ILE A 80 -10.83 -4.87 -3.32
CA ILE A 80 -11.67 -3.68 -3.16
C ILE A 80 -13.00 -4.06 -2.52
N ALA A 81 -13.22 -3.59 -1.29
CA ALA A 81 -14.42 -3.85 -0.50
C ALA A 81 -15.46 -2.73 -0.61
N LYS A 82 -15.04 -1.48 -0.86
CA LYS A 82 -15.93 -0.32 -1.04
C LYS A 82 -15.28 0.68 -1.97
N MET A 83 -16.08 1.41 -2.74
CA MET A 83 -15.62 2.44 -3.66
C MET A 83 -16.35 3.75 -3.38
N GLY A 84 -15.61 4.85 -3.38
CA GLY A 84 -16.16 6.20 -3.34
C GLY A 84 -16.69 6.66 -4.70
N GLU A 85 -17.46 7.72 -4.68
CA GLU A 85 -17.98 8.33 -5.91
C GLU A 85 -16.82 8.76 -6.84
N GLY A 86 -16.99 8.61 -8.15
CA GLY A 86 -16.03 9.04 -9.16
C GLY A 86 -14.82 8.12 -9.36
N VAL A 87 -14.70 7.02 -8.63
CA VAL A 87 -13.66 6.01 -8.92
C VAL A 87 -13.94 5.35 -10.27
N SER A 88 -12.94 5.33 -11.14
CA SER A 88 -13.00 4.71 -12.46
C SER A 88 -11.87 3.74 -12.68
N GLY A 89 -12.05 2.79 -13.60
CA GLY A 89 -11.06 1.76 -13.93
C GLY A 89 -11.01 0.58 -12.97
N PHE A 90 -11.78 0.61 -11.88
CA PHE A 90 -11.88 -0.46 -10.87
C PHE A 90 -13.32 -0.87 -10.63
N ALA A 91 -13.51 -2.02 -10.00
CA ALA A 91 -14.80 -2.56 -9.57
C ALA A 91 -14.69 -3.14 -8.15
N LEU A 92 -15.84 -3.28 -7.48
CA LEU A 92 -15.92 -4.04 -6.24
C LEU A 92 -15.49 -5.49 -6.49
N GLY A 93 -14.65 -6.02 -5.61
CA GLY A 93 -14.09 -7.36 -5.74
C GLY A 93 -12.81 -7.44 -6.59
N ASP A 94 -12.38 -6.34 -7.23
CA ASP A 94 -11.08 -6.34 -7.91
C ASP A 94 -9.95 -6.64 -6.93
N ARG A 95 -9.07 -7.55 -7.34
CA ARG A 95 -7.84 -7.87 -6.63
C ARG A 95 -6.80 -6.81 -6.94
N VAL A 96 -6.25 -6.17 -5.93
CA VAL A 96 -5.37 -5.02 -6.08
C VAL A 96 -4.17 -5.05 -5.14
N MET A 97 -3.10 -4.41 -5.56
CA MET A 97 -2.04 -3.92 -4.68
C MET A 97 -2.03 -2.40 -4.72
N ALA A 98 -1.61 -1.76 -3.63
CA ALA A 98 -1.54 -0.32 -3.51
C ALA A 98 -0.16 0.14 -3.06
N TYR A 99 0.46 1.06 -3.80
CA TYR A 99 1.60 1.79 -3.27
C TYR A 99 1.15 2.66 -2.10
N HIS A 100 1.83 2.55 -0.97
CA HIS A 100 1.44 3.22 0.27
C HIS A 100 1.57 4.74 0.22
N HIS A 101 2.41 5.29 -0.65
CA HIS A 101 2.51 6.71 -1.01
C HIS A 101 3.34 6.87 -2.29
N ILE A 102 3.03 7.90 -3.08
CA ILE A 102 3.72 8.23 -4.32
C ILE A 102 3.99 9.74 -4.38
N PRO A 103 5.02 10.18 -5.13
CA PRO A 103 5.31 11.62 -5.28
C PRO A 103 4.22 12.34 -6.07
N CYS A 104 4.07 13.66 -5.85
CA CYS A 104 3.02 14.44 -6.53
C CYS A 104 3.31 14.70 -8.02
N GLY A 105 4.56 14.59 -8.45
CA GLY A 105 4.96 14.83 -9.83
C GLY A 105 5.10 16.32 -10.22
N ASP A 106 4.67 17.28 -9.36
CA ASP A 106 4.57 18.69 -9.72
C ASP A 106 5.39 19.66 -8.86
N CYS A 107 5.66 19.34 -7.57
CA CYS A 107 6.44 20.24 -6.71
C CYS A 107 7.89 20.43 -7.22
N TYR A 108 8.60 21.41 -6.64
CA TYR A 108 10.00 21.67 -6.98
C TYR A 108 10.87 20.41 -7.01
N TYR A 109 10.77 19.57 -5.99
CA TYR A 109 11.58 18.35 -5.88
C TYR A 109 11.23 17.33 -6.95
N CYS A 110 9.94 17.17 -7.27
CA CYS A 110 9.50 16.25 -8.32
C CYS A 110 10.00 16.70 -9.71
N ARG A 111 9.96 17.99 -10.00
CA ARG A 111 10.50 18.54 -11.26
C ARG A 111 12.03 18.39 -11.37
N LYS A 112 12.73 18.19 -10.26
CA LYS A 112 14.17 17.88 -10.19
C LYS A 112 14.46 16.39 -10.06
N HIS A 113 13.45 15.51 -10.21
CA HIS A 113 13.56 14.06 -10.06
C HIS A 113 14.06 13.59 -8.68
N THR A 114 14.01 14.45 -7.66
CA THR A 114 14.31 14.10 -6.26
C THR A 114 13.03 13.71 -5.51
N PHE A 115 12.36 12.68 -5.99
CA PHE A 115 11.02 12.27 -5.57
C PHE A 115 10.89 11.98 -4.08
N ALA A 116 11.95 11.49 -3.44
CA ALA A 116 11.97 11.24 -2.00
C ALA A 116 11.80 12.50 -1.14
N GLN A 117 12.04 13.69 -1.72
CA GLN A 117 11.87 15.00 -1.08
C GLN A 117 10.52 15.65 -1.42
N CYS A 118 9.64 14.97 -2.12
CA CYS A 118 8.33 15.49 -2.50
C CYS A 118 7.57 16.04 -1.29
N GLU A 119 7.02 17.24 -1.40
CA GLU A 119 6.30 17.93 -0.32
C GLU A 119 5.01 17.23 0.10
N MET A 120 4.41 16.48 -0.83
CA MET A 120 3.19 15.68 -0.59
C MET A 120 3.51 14.23 -0.17
N TYR A 121 4.77 13.82 -0.27
CA TYR A 121 5.20 12.48 0.10
C TYR A 121 4.91 12.23 1.58
N LYS A 122 4.25 11.13 1.92
CA LYS A 122 3.79 10.79 3.28
C LYS A 122 2.60 11.62 3.83
N LYS A 123 2.10 12.63 3.10
CA LYS A 123 0.86 13.34 3.47
C LYS A 123 -0.37 12.67 2.89
N VAL A 124 -0.21 12.07 1.71
CA VAL A 124 -1.26 11.36 0.98
C VAL A 124 -0.80 9.93 0.75
N GLY A 125 -1.65 8.95 1.00
CA GLY A 125 -1.26 7.56 0.87
C GLY A 125 -2.35 6.58 1.28
N CYS A 126 -1.92 5.48 1.87
CA CYS A 126 -2.79 4.49 2.48
C CYS A 126 -2.78 4.63 4.01
N THR A 127 -3.92 4.32 4.64
CA THR A 127 -4.06 4.40 6.09
C THR A 127 -5.14 3.47 6.62
N ALA A 128 -4.93 2.97 7.83
CA ALA A 128 -5.93 2.23 8.62
C ALA A 128 -6.69 3.15 9.60
N GLY A 129 -6.84 4.46 9.29
CA GLY A 129 -7.58 5.42 10.10
C GLY A 129 -6.71 6.39 10.91
N PHE A 130 -5.39 6.19 10.92
CA PHE A 130 -4.42 7.14 11.50
C PHE A 130 -3.73 7.94 10.39
N ALA A 131 -2.66 8.65 10.72
CA ALA A 131 -1.86 9.32 9.71
C ALA A 131 -1.31 8.32 8.67
N ALA A 132 -1.22 8.74 7.40
CA ALA A 132 -0.77 7.88 6.31
C ALA A 132 0.62 7.30 6.58
N SER A 133 0.73 5.97 6.62
CA SER A 133 1.99 5.25 6.88
C SER A 133 1.98 3.82 6.32
N GLY A 134 1.06 3.53 5.40
CA GLY A 134 0.77 2.23 4.84
C GLY A 134 -0.57 1.71 5.36
N GLY A 135 -0.58 1.22 6.59
CA GLY A 135 -1.80 0.68 7.23
C GLY A 135 -2.05 -0.78 6.96
N GLY A 136 -1.19 -1.47 6.21
CA GLY A 136 -1.40 -2.86 5.77
C GLY A 136 -1.43 -3.88 6.91
N PHE A 137 -0.97 -3.53 8.12
CA PHE A 137 -1.13 -4.40 9.29
C PHE A 137 -2.51 -4.23 9.95
N ALA A 138 -3.55 -4.04 9.14
CA ALA A 138 -4.97 -4.00 9.52
C ALA A 138 -5.81 -4.80 8.52
N GLU A 139 -7.03 -5.18 8.90
CA GLU A 139 -7.92 -5.93 8.01
C GLU A 139 -8.45 -5.08 6.83
N TYR A 140 -8.53 -3.75 7.00
CA TYR A 140 -8.95 -2.82 5.94
C TYR A 140 -8.08 -1.58 5.93
N ILE A 141 -7.86 -1.03 4.74
CA ILE A 141 -7.20 0.25 4.54
C ILE A 141 -8.03 1.17 3.65
N ARG A 142 -8.00 2.45 3.96
CA ARG A 142 -8.40 3.52 3.06
C ARG A 142 -7.24 3.82 2.12
N VAL A 143 -7.50 3.76 0.84
CA VAL A 143 -6.58 4.19 -0.22
C VAL A 143 -7.07 5.52 -0.74
N MET A 144 -6.31 6.58 -0.50
CA MET A 144 -6.68 7.95 -0.87
C MET A 144 -6.72 8.11 -2.40
N ASP A 145 -7.52 9.04 -2.89
CA ASP A 145 -7.80 9.28 -4.32
C ASP A 145 -6.54 9.41 -5.18
N TRP A 146 -5.51 10.05 -4.63
CA TRP A 146 -4.20 10.20 -5.25
C TRP A 146 -3.54 8.85 -5.58
N ILE A 147 -3.61 7.91 -4.65
CA ILE A 147 -3.08 6.55 -4.85
C ILE A 147 -3.98 5.77 -5.77
N VAL A 148 -5.31 5.89 -5.65
CA VAL A 148 -6.26 5.22 -6.55
C VAL A 148 -5.96 5.54 -8.00
N ARG A 149 -5.69 6.79 -8.30
CA ARG A 149 -5.43 7.24 -9.68
C ARG A 149 -4.05 6.87 -10.23
N ARG A 150 -3.05 6.64 -9.40
CA ARG A 150 -1.64 6.58 -9.83
C ARG A 150 -0.82 5.43 -9.26
N GLY A 151 -1.29 4.79 -8.22
CA GLY A 151 -0.55 3.77 -7.47
C GLY A 151 -1.39 2.59 -7.02
N LEU A 152 -2.64 2.49 -7.44
CA LEU A 152 -3.46 1.29 -7.28
C LEU A 152 -3.34 0.46 -8.55
N VAL A 153 -3.00 -0.81 -8.42
CA VAL A 153 -2.71 -1.71 -9.54
C VAL A 153 -3.56 -2.97 -9.40
N LYS A 154 -4.24 -3.36 -10.48
CA LYS A 154 -4.95 -4.65 -10.52
C LYS A 154 -3.94 -5.79 -10.55
N ILE A 155 -4.21 -6.82 -9.77
CA ILE A 155 -3.42 -8.04 -9.76
C ILE A 155 -3.90 -8.92 -10.94
N PRO A 156 -3.01 -9.32 -11.86
CA PRO A 156 -3.36 -10.21 -12.94
C PRO A 156 -3.92 -11.55 -12.44
N ASP A 157 -4.76 -12.18 -13.27
CA ASP A 157 -5.25 -13.52 -12.98
C ASP A 157 -4.08 -14.51 -12.83
N GLY A 158 -4.22 -15.43 -11.88
CA GLY A 158 -3.19 -16.42 -11.58
C GLY A 158 -2.07 -15.96 -10.64
N ILE A 159 -1.93 -14.67 -10.36
CA ILE A 159 -0.95 -14.18 -9.37
C ILE A 159 -1.61 -14.22 -7.97
N PRO A 160 -1.08 -14.98 -7.00
CA PRO A 160 -1.59 -14.99 -5.64
C PRO A 160 -1.28 -13.68 -4.90
N PHE A 161 -2.03 -13.39 -3.83
CA PHE A 161 -1.87 -12.14 -3.08
C PHE A 161 -0.47 -12.01 -2.47
N GLU A 162 0.09 -13.10 -1.99
CA GLU A 162 1.44 -13.15 -1.40
C GLU A 162 2.50 -12.70 -2.41
N GLN A 163 2.38 -13.12 -3.67
CA GLN A 163 3.30 -12.67 -4.73
C GLN A 163 3.03 -11.21 -5.11
N ALA A 164 1.77 -10.80 -5.19
CA ALA A 164 1.42 -9.42 -5.52
C ALA A 164 1.91 -8.42 -4.47
N ALA A 165 1.94 -8.81 -3.19
CA ALA A 165 2.47 -7.97 -2.10
C ALA A 165 3.98 -7.66 -2.29
N PHE A 166 4.72 -8.53 -2.99
CA PHE A 166 6.14 -8.32 -3.33
C PHE A 166 6.36 -7.23 -4.38
N LEU A 167 5.34 -6.68 -5.01
CA LEU A 167 5.52 -5.63 -6.02
C LEU A 167 6.25 -4.39 -5.44
N GLU A 168 6.03 -4.04 -4.17
CA GLU A 168 6.73 -2.94 -3.52
C GLU A 168 8.23 -3.23 -3.37
N PRO A 169 8.69 -4.34 -2.76
CA PRO A 169 10.11 -4.69 -2.70
C PRO A 169 10.75 -4.88 -4.10
N VAL A 170 10.06 -5.49 -5.07
CA VAL A 170 10.53 -5.62 -6.45
C VAL A 170 10.80 -4.24 -7.07
N ASN A 171 9.87 -3.29 -6.90
CA ASN A 171 10.05 -1.92 -7.39
C ASN A 171 11.25 -1.22 -6.73
N THR A 172 11.50 -1.49 -5.45
CA THR A 172 12.67 -0.97 -4.73
C THR A 172 13.98 -1.52 -5.31
N CYS A 173 14.04 -2.82 -5.59
CA CYS A 173 15.19 -3.47 -6.24
C CYS A 173 15.37 -2.96 -7.67
N TYR A 174 14.30 -2.88 -8.45
CA TYR A 174 14.33 -2.36 -9.81
C TYR A 174 14.89 -0.94 -9.86
N LYS A 175 14.46 -0.06 -8.95
CA LYS A 175 14.99 1.29 -8.82
C LYS A 175 16.49 1.29 -8.50
N ALA A 176 16.95 0.40 -7.62
CA ALA A 176 18.37 0.29 -7.29
C ALA A 176 19.20 -0.11 -8.52
N ILE A 177 18.75 -1.10 -9.28
CA ILE A 177 19.39 -1.54 -10.52
C ILE A 177 19.45 -0.40 -11.55
N GLN A 178 18.35 0.34 -11.72
CA GLN A 178 18.31 1.51 -12.61
C GLN A 178 19.32 2.60 -12.22
N LEU A 179 19.52 2.82 -10.92
CA LEU A 179 20.48 3.82 -10.42
C LEU A 179 21.93 3.38 -10.57
N LEU A 180 22.20 2.07 -10.55
CA LEU A 180 23.54 1.53 -10.76
C LEU A 180 24.00 1.65 -12.22
N ASN A 181 23.05 1.77 -13.16
CA ASN A 181 23.33 1.89 -14.60
C ASN A 181 24.33 0.81 -15.09
N LEU A 182 24.10 -0.43 -14.68
CA LEU A 182 24.97 -1.56 -14.96
C LEU A 182 25.17 -1.73 -16.48
N GLN A 183 26.41 -1.95 -16.88
CA GLN A 183 26.77 -2.22 -18.25
C GLN A 183 26.88 -3.74 -18.48
N ARG A 184 26.78 -4.14 -19.73
CA ARG A 184 27.01 -5.53 -20.11
C ARG A 184 28.43 -5.93 -19.73
N ASP A 185 28.62 -7.15 -19.26
CA ASP A 185 29.91 -7.72 -18.85
C ASP A 185 30.48 -7.19 -17.51
N GLU A 186 29.75 -6.37 -16.76
CA GLU A 186 30.12 -6.02 -15.39
C GLU A 186 29.83 -7.18 -14.42
N THR A 187 30.68 -7.31 -13.40
CA THR A 187 30.47 -8.26 -12.32
C THR A 187 29.89 -7.56 -11.10
N VAL A 188 28.79 -8.06 -10.59
CA VAL A 188 28.08 -7.50 -9.43
C VAL A 188 28.22 -8.47 -8.25
N LEU A 189 28.63 -7.95 -7.09
CA LEU A 189 28.63 -8.68 -5.83
C LEU A 189 27.41 -8.27 -5.00
N VAL A 190 26.51 -9.21 -4.73
CA VAL A 190 25.37 -9.01 -3.82
C VAL A 190 25.72 -9.56 -2.44
N ILE A 191 25.77 -8.67 -1.44
CA ILE A 191 26.06 -9.05 -0.05
C ILE A 191 24.75 -9.10 0.74
N GLY A 192 24.38 -10.31 1.21
CA GLY A 192 23.15 -10.60 1.91
C GLY A 192 22.14 -11.32 1.02
N GLN A 193 21.55 -12.40 1.55
CA GLN A 193 20.61 -13.27 0.85
C GLN A 193 19.23 -13.28 1.53
N GLY A 194 18.81 -12.13 2.06
CA GLY A 194 17.43 -11.91 2.45
C GLY A 194 16.54 -11.63 1.22
N SER A 195 15.29 -11.31 1.43
CA SER A 195 14.31 -11.05 0.35
C SER A 195 14.83 -10.05 -0.70
N ILE A 196 15.44 -8.95 -0.27
CA ILE A 196 16.00 -7.94 -1.17
C ILE A 196 17.22 -8.48 -1.94
N GLY A 197 18.14 -9.19 -1.28
CA GLY A 197 19.32 -9.75 -1.95
C GLY A 197 18.95 -10.79 -3.01
N ILE A 198 17.95 -11.64 -2.73
CA ILE A 198 17.44 -12.63 -3.70
C ILE A 198 16.74 -11.94 -4.88
N LEU A 199 16.02 -10.82 -4.64
CA LEU A 199 15.37 -10.06 -5.70
C LEU A 199 16.36 -9.27 -6.59
N LEU A 200 17.58 -9.02 -6.10
CA LEU A 200 18.65 -8.34 -6.86
C LEU A 200 19.51 -9.30 -7.68
N ALA A 201 19.51 -10.60 -7.33
CA ALA A 201 20.26 -11.64 -8.03
C ALA A 201 19.51 -12.20 -9.23
#